data_46ea5b648df643da7fcf59c2e9c529c2
#
_entry.id   46ea5b648df643da7fcf59c2e9c529c2
#
_cell.length_a   1.000
_cell.length_b   1.000
_cell.length_c   1.000
_cell.angle_alpha   90.00
_cell.angle_beta   90.00
_cell.angle_gamma   90.00
#
_symmetry.space_group_name_H-M   'P 1'
#
loop_
_entity.id
_entity.type
_entity.pdbx_description
1 polymer ?
#
loop_
_entity_poly.entity_id
_entity_poly.type
_entity_poly.pdbx_seq_one_letter_code
_entity_poly.pdbx_strand_id
1 'polypeptide(L)'
;MSRTAPHRADAVLLLGSAGCALTVLDTNVVGVVLPTIARDLSASFADIEWVVSAYVLCFAALLLPAGTLADRIGRRRLFLIGLSLFALTSVACGIAGTAMTLYLARAGQGAAAAFMLAPALSLIGHAHQTAPSRARAWAIWGAIMGLTMVLAPLIGGAIATWFGWRWAFHINLPLCLLLAGLAWSFVPESRDPVSRRIDVPGVLLFAGSMLSWTWALIRGPVEGWGSAAVLPWLLAGTVLGAGFIAVEQRRAQPMLDLRLFRAPALVGAVLAMFAYAACVQVMASLLPLLLQNARGDSVLQAGVHMLPFALAMLLLPFLGRRLGTRWASGRILVLGLGVAVIGNLGIAVALWQHSSAGLLLAMAVLGSGGGLLNGETQKAIMSVIPPDRAGMASGISTTARFTGILIGFATLGAVLSSHVRDAARGALTEAGQAWTPALIERVVVGELSVQGAASDGLTQLARHAYAEGAAYAFVTAAVIALVAMLLTNTLMARRCSQG
;
A
#
# COMPACT_ATOMS: atom_id res chain seq x y z
N MET A 1 17.17 -34.08 -12.60
CA MET A 1 17.28 -32.72 -12.10
C MET A 1 18.14 -31.88 -13.06
N SER A 2 17.52 -31.20 -14.01
CA SER A 2 18.23 -30.34 -14.99
C SER A 2 18.75 -29.09 -14.24
N ARG A 3 20.07 -28.97 -14.09
CA ARG A 3 20.70 -27.71 -13.65
C ARG A 3 20.38 -26.66 -14.71
N THR A 4 19.48 -25.75 -14.40
CA THR A 4 19.24 -24.57 -15.22
C THR A 4 20.57 -23.82 -15.36
N ALA A 5 20.98 -23.55 -16.62
CA ALA A 5 22.21 -22.79 -16.87
C ALA A 5 22.18 -21.47 -16.09
N PRO A 6 23.27 -21.00 -15.49
CA PRO A 6 23.31 -19.81 -14.63
C PRO A 6 22.65 -18.57 -15.27
N HIS A 7 22.79 -18.38 -16.57
CA HIS A 7 22.14 -17.31 -17.33
C HIS A 7 20.60 -17.36 -17.31
N ARG A 8 20.00 -18.56 -17.22
CA ARG A 8 18.53 -18.68 -17.14
C ARG A 8 17.99 -18.34 -15.75
N ALA A 9 18.72 -18.67 -14.69
CA ALA A 9 18.32 -18.31 -13.32
C ALA A 9 18.35 -16.79 -13.10
N ASP A 10 19.39 -16.11 -13.61
CA ASP A 10 19.48 -14.64 -13.54
C ASP A 10 18.38 -13.97 -14.39
N ALA A 11 18.02 -14.51 -15.56
CA ALA A 11 16.89 -14.02 -16.36
C ALA A 11 15.56 -14.16 -15.61
N VAL A 12 15.29 -15.30 -14.94
CA VAL A 12 14.10 -15.48 -14.10
C VAL A 12 14.07 -14.46 -12.96
N LEU A 13 15.21 -14.20 -12.32
CA LEU A 13 15.33 -13.20 -11.26
C LEU A 13 14.98 -11.80 -11.78
N LEU A 14 15.59 -11.37 -12.88
CA LEU A 14 15.37 -10.02 -13.41
C LEU A 14 13.96 -9.83 -13.93
N LEU A 15 13.39 -10.79 -14.68
CA LEU A 15 12.04 -10.69 -15.22
C LEU A 15 10.97 -10.80 -14.14
N GLY A 16 11.14 -11.70 -13.17
CA GLY A 16 10.25 -11.78 -12.00
C GLY A 16 10.31 -10.50 -11.16
N SER A 17 11.51 -9.96 -10.92
CA SER A 17 11.68 -8.70 -10.19
C SER A 17 11.09 -7.52 -10.95
N ALA A 18 11.23 -7.45 -12.27
CA ALA A 18 10.64 -6.40 -13.10
C ALA A 18 9.09 -6.45 -13.07
N GLY A 19 8.49 -7.65 -13.11
CA GLY A 19 7.04 -7.81 -12.91
C GLY A 19 6.58 -7.31 -11.53
N CYS A 20 7.32 -7.65 -10.46
CA CYS A 20 7.04 -7.11 -9.13
C CYS A 20 7.22 -5.59 -9.08
N ALA A 21 8.28 -5.06 -9.69
CA ALA A 21 8.58 -3.65 -9.75
C ALA A 21 7.47 -2.86 -10.46
N LEU A 22 6.88 -3.42 -11.51
CA LEU A 22 5.78 -2.81 -12.24
C LEU A 22 4.55 -2.57 -11.34
N THR A 23 4.21 -3.52 -10.45
CA THR A 23 3.11 -3.35 -9.49
C THR A 23 3.39 -2.26 -8.46
N VAL A 24 4.65 -2.14 -8.01
CA VAL A 24 5.09 -1.08 -7.08
C VAL A 24 5.12 0.26 -7.77
N LEU A 25 5.63 0.31 -9.01
CA LEU A 25 5.66 1.53 -9.83
C LEU A 25 4.25 2.07 -10.03
N ASP A 26 3.33 1.23 -10.51
CA ASP A 26 1.93 1.60 -10.75
C ASP A 26 1.27 2.21 -9.51
N THR A 27 1.38 1.54 -8.36
CA THR A 27 0.77 2.02 -7.12
C THR A 27 1.30 3.39 -6.69
N ASN A 28 2.62 3.60 -6.77
CA ASN A 28 3.23 4.86 -6.33
C ASN A 28 3.02 6.00 -7.35
N VAL A 29 3.06 5.69 -8.66
CA VAL A 29 2.76 6.68 -9.71
C VAL A 29 1.32 7.18 -9.59
N VAL A 30 0.36 6.26 -9.38
CA VAL A 30 -1.04 6.62 -9.17
C VAL A 30 -1.20 7.55 -7.96
N GLY A 31 -0.51 7.29 -6.85
CA GLY A 31 -0.51 8.17 -5.68
C GLY A 31 -0.14 9.63 -6.00
N VAL A 32 0.84 9.83 -6.88
CA VAL A 32 1.29 11.17 -7.29
C VAL A 32 0.28 11.88 -8.19
N VAL A 33 -0.45 11.13 -9.04
CA VAL A 33 -1.39 11.72 -10.01
C VAL A 33 -2.83 11.81 -9.48
N LEU A 34 -3.13 11.31 -8.27
CA LEU A 34 -4.47 11.35 -7.67
C LEU A 34 -5.13 12.73 -7.70
N PRO A 35 -4.46 13.84 -7.33
CA PRO A 35 -5.08 15.16 -7.40
C PRO A 35 -5.45 15.59 -8.82
N THR A 36 -4.66 15.18 -9.81
CA THR A 36 -4.94 15.47 -11.22
C THR A 36 -6.13 14.65 -11.73
N ILE A 37 -6.22 13.37 -11.33
CA ILE A 37 -7.37 12.50 -11.60
C ILE A 37 -8.64 13.09 -11.00
N ALA A 38 -8.58 13.54 -9.73
CA ALA A 38 -9.70 14.14 -9.03
C ALA A 38 -10.28 15.32 -9.80
N ARG A 39 -9.42 16.23 -10.25
CA ARG A 39 -9.80 17.42 -11.01
C ARG A 39 -10.39 17.08 -12.38
N ASP A 40 -9.73 16.18 -13.12
CA ASP A 40 -10.15 15.84 -14.48
C ASP A 40 -11.49 15.08 -14.54
N LEU A 41 -11.72 14.20 -13.55
CA LEU A 41 -12.94 13.39 -13.46
C LEU A 41 -14.01 14.00 -12.54
N SER A 42 -13.78 15.20 -11.98
CA SER A 42 -14.64 15.84 -10.97
C SER A 42 -15.00 14.85 -9.84
N ALA A 43 -13.99 14.10 -9.39
CA ALA A 43 -14.15 13.00 -8.44
C ALA A 43 -14.17 13.52 -7.00
N SER A 44 -15.07 12.98 -6.16
CA SER A 44 -15.07 13.21 -4.73
C SER A 44 -13.84 12.60 -4.03
N PHE A 45 -13.56 13.00 -2.80
CA PHE A 45 -12.49 12.38 -2.01
C PHE A 45 -12.73 10.88 -1.81
N ALA A 46 -13.98 10.48 -1.60
CA ALA A 46 -14.36 9.06 -1.50
C ALA A 46 -14.06 8.28 -2.80
N ASP A 47 -14.27 8.88 -3.96
CA ASP A 47 -13.90 8.25 -5.25
C ASP A 47 -12.40 8.05 -5.37
N ILE A 48 -11.58 9.02 -4.92
CA ILE A 48 -10.12 8.91 -4.89
C ILE A 48 -9.68 7.78 -3.96
N GLU A 49 -10.28 7.67 -2.78
CA GLU A 49 -10.03 6.55 -1.86
C GLU A 49 -10.36 5.21 -2.53
N TRP A 50 -11.44 5.15 -3.31
CA TRP A 50 -11.79 3.94 -4.07
C TRP A 50 -10.81 3.63 -5.19
N VAL A 51 -10.24 4.62 -5.88
CA VAL A 51 -9.20 4.39 -6.90
C VAL A 51 -8.00 3.62 -6.33
N VAL A 52 -7.62 3.89 -5.09
CA VAL A 52 -6.55 3.16 -4.40
C VAL A 52 -7.07 1.86 -3.78
N SER A 53 -8.17 1.93 -3.02
CA SER A 53 -8.68 0.81 -2.23
C SER A 53 -9.16 -0.36 -3.08
N ALA A 54 -9.78 -0.11 -4.23
CA ALA A 54 -10.25 -1.17 -5.13
C ALA A 54 -9.10 -2.05 -5.66
N TYR A 55 -7.98 -1.43 -6.03
CA TYR A 55 -6.77 -2.14 -6.42
C TYR A 55 -6.23 -2.99 -5.27
N VAL A 56 -6.02 -2.37 -4.09
CA VAL A 56 -5.45 -3.03 -2.92
C VAL A 56 -6.33 -4.18 -2.44
N LEU A 57 -7.66 -3.99 -2.44
CA LEU A 57 -8.64 -4.99 -2.04
C LEU A 57 -8.56 -6.25 -2.92
N CYS A 58 -8.66 -6.08 -4.24
CA CYS A 58 -8.62 -7.22 -5.18
C CYS A 58 -7.24 -7.88 -5.19
N PHE A 59 -6.17 -7.10 -5.06
CA PHE A 59 -4.83 -7.62 -4.94
C PHE A 59 -4.65 -8.48 -3.69
N ALA A 60 -5.07 -7.98 -2.52
CA ALA A 60 -4.97 -8.70 -1.24
C ALA A 60 -5.80 -9.98 -1.23
N ALA A 61 -7.06 -9.90 -1.71
CA ALA A 61 -7.98 -11.03 -1.73
C ALA A 61 -7.50 -12.17 -2.63
N LEU A 62 -6.85 -11.84 -3.76
CA LEU A 62 -6.45 -12.83 -4.76
C LEU A 62 -5.00 -13.29 -4.67
N LEU A 63 -4.17 -12.67 -3.84
CA LEU A 63 -2.74 -12.98 -3.79
C LEU A 63 -2.45 -14.42 -3.35
N LEU A 64 -3.14 -14.91 -2.30
CA LEU A 64 -2.99 -16.29 -1.82
C LEU A 64 -3.59 -17.31 -2.81
N PRO A 65 -4.80 -17.12 -3.33
CA PRO A 65 -5.33 -17.96 -4.41
C PRO A 65 -4.43 -17.99 -5.65
N ALA A 66 -3.82 -16.85 -6.01
CA ALA A 66 -2.90 -16.76 -7.15
C ALA A 66 -1.67 -17.65 -6.96
N GLY A 67 -1.10 -17.70 -5.75
CA GLY A 67 0.00 -18.61 -5.43
C GLY A 67 -0.37 -20.07 -5.64
N THR A 68 -1.53 -20.51 -5.10
CA THR A 68 -2.03 -21.88 -5.26
C THR A 68 -2.35 -22.19 -6.73
N LEU A 69 -2.91 -21.22 -7.46
CA LEU A 69 -3.23 -21.36 -8.87
C LEU A 69 -1.96 -21.49 -9.71
N ALA A 70 -0.90 -20.70 -9.39
CA ALA A 70 0.40 -20.77 -10.05
C ALA A 70 1.04 -22.16 -9.94
N ASP A 71 0.95 -22.77 -8.76
CA ASP A 71 1.49 -24.11 -8.54
C ASP A 71 0.72 -25.17 -9.34
N ARG A 72 -0.60 -24.99 -9.58
CA ARG A 72 -1.45 -25.93 -10.33
C ARG A 72 -1.32 -25.80 -11.84
N ILE A 73 -1.55 -24.61 -12.40
CA ILE A 73 -1.61 -24.41 -13.85
C ILE A 73 -0.25 -24.13 -14.48
N GLY A 74 0.73 -23.73 -13.65
CA GLY A 74 2.09 -23.36 -14.07
C GLY A 74 2.41 -21.92 -13.73
N ARG A 75 3.60 -21.72 -13.12
CA ARG A 75 4.04 -20.42 -12.62
C ARG A 75 4.28 -19.42 -13.74
N ARG A 76 4.97 -19.85 -14.84
CA ARG A 76 5.14 -19.00 -16.01
C ARG A 76 3.83 -18.65 -16.68
N ARG A 77 2.94 -19.64 -16.85
CA ARG A 77 1.62 -19.41 -17.48
C ARG A 77 0.82 -18.38 -16.72
N LEU A 78 0.70 -18.51 -15.37
CA LEU A 78 -0.05 -17.56 -14.58
C LEU A 78 0.60 -16.17 -14.58
N PHE A 79 1.94 -16.09 -14.57
CA PHE A 79 2.67 -14.82 -14.70
C PHE A 79 2.36 -14.10 -16.02
N LEU A 80 2.32 -14.83 -17.14
CA LEU A 80 1.96 -14.29 -18.45
C LEU A 80 0.50 -13.84 -18.52
N ILE A 81 -0.43 -14.64 -17.96
CA ILE A 81 -1.84 -14.25 -17.83
C ILE A 81 -1.95 -12.96 -17.00
N GLY A 82 -1.24 -12.88 -15.87
CA GLY A 82 -1.19 -11.69 -15.03
C GLY A 82 -0.70 -10.45 -15.78
N LEU A 83 0.40 -10.55 -16.52
CA LEU A 83 0.93 -9.46 -17.37
C LEU A 83 -0.07 -9.00 -18.42
N SER A 84 -0.74 -9.96 -19.10
CA SER A 84 -1.75 -9.64 -20.14
C SER A 84 -2.99 -8.95 -19.53
N LEU A 85 -3.50 -9.46 -18.42
CA LEU A 85 -4.63 -8.86 -17.71
C LEU A 85 -4.26 -7.48 -17.14
N PHE A 86 -3.03 -7.32 -16.61
CA PHE A 86 -2.55 -6.04 -16.10
C PHE A 86 -2.44 -5.00 -17.22
N ALA A 87 -1.94 -5.38 -18.40
CA ALA A 87 -1.91 -4.51 -19.58
C ALA A 87 -3.32 -4.07 -20.00
N LEU A 88 -4.26 -5.01 -20.12
CA LEU A 88 -5.64 -4.75 -20.53
C LEU A 88 -6.36 -3.82 -19.53
N THR A 89 -6.25 -4.13 -18.23
CA THR A 89 -6.87 -3.30 -17.18
C THR A 89 -6.20 -1.94 -17.03
N SER A 90 -4.89 -1.83 -17.29
CA SER A 90 -4.20 -0.55 -17.35
C SER A 90 -4.72 0.32 -18.51
N VAL A 91 -4.95 -0.27 -19.69
CA VAL A 91 -5.60 0.47 -20.79
C VAL A 91 -6.99 0.93 -20.37
N ALA A 92 -7.78 0.05 -19.73
CA ALA A 92 -9.11 0.41 -19.23
C ALA A 92 -9.04 1.57 -18.20
N CYS A 93 -8.04 1.61 -17.33
CA CYS A 93 -7.80 2.75 -16.43
C CYS A 93 -7.50 4.04 -17.22
N GLY A 94 -6.64 3.96 -18.22
CA GLY A 94 -6.23 5.12 -19.01
C GLY A 94 -7.33 5.73 -19.87
N ILE A 95 -8.33 4.94 -20.29
CA ILE A 95 -9.48 5.42 -21.06
C ILE A 95 -10.71 5.73 -20.20
N ALA A 96 -10.63 5.60 -18.88
CA ALA A 96 -11.74 5.84 -17.98
C ALA A 96 -12.23 7.30 -18.09
N GLY A 97 -13.53 7.45 -18.29
CA GLY A 97 -14.21 8.75 -18.39
C GLY A 97 -14.90 9.19 -17.10
N THR A 98 -15.00 8.30 -16.09
CA THR A 98 -15.60 8.59 -14.78
C THR A 98 -14.78 7.94 -13.67
N ALA A 99 -14.88 8.48 -12.45
CA ALA A 99 -14.23 7.88 -11.29
C ALA A 99 -14.68 6.42 -11.07
N MET A 100 -15.96 6.14 -11.27
CA MET A 100 -16.51 4.78 -11.14
C MET A 100 -15.87 3.79 -12.11
N THR A 101 -15.76 4.15 -13.40
CA THR A 101 -15.08 3.28 -14.38
C THR A 101 -13.62 3.10 -14.08
N LEU A 102 -12.96 4.12 -13.51
CA LEU A 102 -11.56 4.05 -13.11
C LEU A 102 -11.37 3.07 -11.94
N TYR A 103 -12.13 3.19 -10.84
CA TYR A 103 -11.90 2.28 -9.72
C TYR A 103 -12.36 0.85 -10.00
N LEU A 104 -13.34 0.62 -10.87
CA LEU A 104 -13.65 -0.74 -11.35
C LEU A 104 -12.52 -1.34 -12.20
N ALA A 105 -11.90 -0.54 -13.08
CA ALA A 105 -10.72 -0.95 -13.82
C ALA A 105 -9.52 -1.21 -12.88
N ARG A 106 -9.36 -0.40 -11.83
CA ARG A 106 -8.36 -0.59 -10.77
C ARG A 106 -8.59 -1.90 -10.00
N ALA A 107 -9.82 -2.29 -9.72
CA ALA A 107 -10.13 -3.58 -9.13
C ALA A 107 -9.62 -4.74 -10.00
N GLY A 108 -9.88 -4.68 -11.30
CA GLY A 108 -9.34 -5.65 -12.26
C GLY A 108 -7.81 -5.63 -12.33
N GLN A 109 -7.19 -4.46 -12.27
CA GLN A 109 -5.73 -4.29 -12.27
C GLN A 109 -5.10 -4.86 -11.00
N GLY A 110 -5.74 -4.70 -9.82
CA GLY A 110 -5.32 -5.33 -8.57
C GLY A 110 -5.37 -6.86 -8.62
N ALA A 111 -6.43 -7.43 -9.21
CA ALA A 111 -6.53 -8.86 -9.46
C ALA A 111 -5.40 -9.37 -10.38
N ALA A 112 -5.12 -8.64 -11.46
CA ALA A 112 -4.04 -8.97 -12.38
C ALA A 112 -2.66 -8.89 -11.70
N ALA A 113 -2.44 -7.89 -10.85
CA ALA A 113 -1.21 -7.73 -10.07
C ALA A 113 -0.96 -8.93 -9.13
N ALA A 114 -2.01 -9.50 -8.53
CA ALA A 114 -1.89 -10.73 -7.72
C ALA A 114 -1.41 -11.92 -8.58
N PHE A 115 -1.93 -12.04 -9.81
CA PHE A 115 -1.52 -13.08 -10.77
C PHE A 115 -0.12 -12.84 -11.36
N MET A 116 0.45 -11.66 -11.18
CA MET A 116 1.85 -11.37 -11.50
C MET A 116 2.77 -11.64 -10.32
N LEU A 117 2.46 -11.07 -9.14
CA LEU A 117 3.37 -11.06 -8.00
C LEU A 117 3.60 -12.46 -7.41
N ALA A 118 2.53 -13.22 -7.16
CA ALA A 118 2.63 -14.54 -6.52
C ALA A 118 3.48 -15.53 -7.34
N PRO A 119 3.23 -15.72 -8.66
CA PRO A 119 4.09 -16.60 -9.46
C PRO A 119 5.50 -16.05 -9.67
N ALA A 120 5.70 -14.72 -9.76
CA ALA A 120 7.03 -14.14 -9.90
C ALA A 120 7.94 -14.49 -8.71
N LEU A 121 7.45 -14.31 -7.48
CA LEU A 121 8.19 -14.67 -6.26
C LEU A 121 8.47 -16.19 -6.21
N SER A 122 7.51 -17.01 -6.60
CA SER A 122 7.66 -18.47 -6.66
C SER A 122 8.69 -18.91 -7.72
N LEU A 123 8.72 -18.26 -8.88
CA LEU A 123 9.71 -18.49 -9.94
C LEU A 123 11.12 -18.15 -9.46
N ILE A 124 11.31 -16.97 -8.83
CA ILE A 124 12.60 -16.54 -8.26
C ILE A 124 13.08 -17.55 -7.22
N GLY A 125 12.21 -17.96 -6.29
CA GLY A 125 12.53 -18.93 -5.24
C GLY A 125 12.89 -20.29 -5.80
N HIS A 126 12.21 -20.75 -6.85
CA HIS A 126 12.47 -22.04 -7.52
C HIS A 126 13.78 -22.03 -8.33
N ALA A 127 14.13 -20.91 -8.96
CA ALA A 127 15.36 -20.77 -9.72
C ALA A 127 16.62 -20.73 -8.84
N HIS A 128 16.50 -20.30 -7.56
CA HIS A 128 17.60 -20.09 -6.63
C HIS A 128 17.48 -20.99 -5.39
N GLN A 129 17.88 -22.26 -5.49
CA GLN A 129 17.65 -23.27 -4.47
C GLN A 129 18.74 -23.29 -3.37
N THR A 130 20.00 -22.93 -3.68
CA THR A 130 21.07 -22.91 -2.68
C THR A 130 20.99 -21.66 -1.79
N ALA A 131 21.37 -21.78 -0.51
CA ALA A 131 21.31 -20.67 0.44
C ALA A 131 22.03 -19.39 -0.03
N PRO A 132 23.30 -19.47 -0.58
CA PRO A 132 23.97 -18.28 -1.10
C PRO A 132 23.29 -17.66 -2.31
N SER A 133 22.85 -18.50 -3.27
CA SER A 133 22.13 -18.03 -4.47
C SER A 133 20.80 -17.37 -4.11
N ARG A 134 20.06 -17.94 -3.18
CA ARG A 134 18.80 -17.39 -2.67
C ARG A 134 18.99 -16.04 -1.97
N ALA A 135 20.01 -15.94 -1.11
CA ALA A 135 20.33 -14.67 -0.44
C ALA A 135 20.68 -13.56 -1.43
N ARG A 136 21.49 -13.89 -2.47
CA ARG A 136 21.82 -12.96 -3.57
C ARG A 136 20.56 -12.54 -4.34
N ALA A 137 19.71 -13.49 -4.71
CA ALA A 137 18.49 -13.21 -5.47
C ALA A 137 17.54 -12.27 -4.71
N TRP A 138 17.28 -12.51 -3.42
CA TRP A 138 16.45 -11.63 -2.61
C TRP A 138 17.08 -10.26 -2.35
N ALA A 139 18.41 -10.17 -2.30
CA ALA A 139 19.12 -8.89 -2.21
C ALA A 139 18.92 -8.04 -3.48
N ILE A 140 19.06 -8.66 -4.67
CA ILE A 140 18.84 -8.00 -5.97
C ILE A 140 17.37 -7.60 -6.11
N TRP A 141 16.43 -8.50 -5.83
CA TRP A 141 15.01 -8.20 -5.83
C TRP A 141 14.69 -7.00 -4.92
N GLY A 142 15.18 -7.00 -3.68
CA GLY A 142 14.98 -5.90 -2.74
C GLY A 142 15.58 -4.57 -3.22
N ALA A 143 16.75 -4.60 -3.88
CA ALA A 143 17.35 -3.41 -4.47
C ALA A 143 16.50 -2.86 -5.63
N ILE A 144 15.97 -3.72 -6.51
CA ILE A 144 15.06 -3.33 -7.60
C ILE A 144 13.78 -2.69 -7.02
N MET A 145 13.17 -3.32 -5.99
CA MET A 145 11.98 -2.77 -5.34
C MET A 145 12.25 -1.39 -4.72
N GLY A 146 13.37 -1.25 -4.00
CA GLY A 146 13.77 0.01 -3.39
C GLY A 146 14.03 1.10 -4.42
N LEU A 147 14.74 0.78 -5.50
CA LEU A 147 15.00 1.72 -6.59
C LEU A 147 13.69 2.16 -7.27
N THR A 148 12.80 1.21 -7.54
CA THR A 148 11.48 1.50 -8.12
C THR A 148 10.69 2.47 -7.23
N MET A 149 10.71 2.25 -5.92
CA MET A 149 10.00 3.10 -4.97
C MET A 149 10.53 4.54 -4.93
N VAL A 150 11.84 4.72 -5.11
CA VAL A 150 12.46 6.06 -5.22
C VAL A 150 12.12 6.73 -6.55
N LEU A 151 12.16 5.98 -7.65
CA LEU A 151 11.95 6.52 -8.99
C LEU A 151 10.46 6.78 -9.30
N ALA A 152 9.55 6.02 -8.69
CA ALA A 152 8.13 6.08 -9.02
C ALA A 152 7.50 7.48 -8.87
N PRO A 153 7.73 8.25 -7.80
CA PRO A 153 7.20 9.61 -7.70
C PRO A 153 7.74 10.55 -8.79
N LEU A 154 9.02 10.42 -9.15
CA LEU A 154 9.65 11.22 -10.21
C LEU A 154 9.06 10.87 -11.58
N ILE A 155 8.97 9.57 -11.88
CA ILE A 155 8.39 9.06 -13.12
C ILE A 155 6.93 9.49 -13.22
N GLY A 156 6.15 9.34 -12.14
CA GLY A 156 4.75 9.76 -12.09
C GLY A 156 4.56 11.25 -12.29
N GLY A 157 5.41 12.06 -11.62
CA GLY A 157 5.41 13.51 -11.77
C GLY A 157 5.74 13.96 -13.19
N ALA A 158 6.76 13.36 -13.80
CA ALA A 158 7.17 13.65 -15.18
C ALA A 158 6.08 13.25 -16.18
N ILE A 159 5.55 12.02 -16.08
CA ILE A 159 4.48 11.54 -16.97
C ILE A 159 3.25 12.44 -16.88
N ALA A 160 2.80 12.75 -15.66
CA ALA A 160 1.61 13.57 -15.47
C ALA A 160 1.78 14.99 -16.01
N THR A 161 2.98 15.56 -15.91
CA THR A 161 3.28 16.91 -16.37
C THR A 161 3.35 17.01 -17.90
N TRP A 162 3.95 16.02 -18.56
CA TRP A 162 4.21 16.10 -20.00
C TRP A 162 3.15 15.42 -20.88
N PHE A 163 2.55 14.34 -20.38
CA PHE A 163 1.63 13.50 -21.14
C PHE A 163 0.22 13.42 -20.53
N GLY A 164 0.05 13.92 -19.28
CA GLY A 164 -1.19 13.79 -18.52
C GLY A 164 -1.31 12.47 -17.75
N TRP A 165 -2.22 12.46 -16.76
CA TRP A 165 -2.36 11.34 -15.80
C TRP A 165 -2.73 10.00 -16.46
N ARG A 166 -3.42 10.01 -17.60
CA ARG A 166 -3.82 8.80 -18.34
C ARG A 166 -2.63 7.98 -18.78
N TRP A 167 -1.51 8.63 -19.09
CA TRP A 167 -0.28 7.96 -19.47
C TRP A 167 0.40 7.24 -18.30
N ALA A 168 0.07 7.56 -17.04
CA ALA A 168 0.50 6.78 -15.89
C ALA A 168 0.03 5.32 -15.96
N PHE A 169 -1.09 5.09 -16.65
CA PHE A 169 -1.61 3.75 -16.91
C PHE A 169 -1.16 3.20 -18.27
N HIS A 170 -1.20 4.00 -19.33
CA HIS A 170 -0.85 3.53 -20.68
C HIS A 170 0.59 3.05 -20.81
N ILE A 171 1.53 3.59 -20.02
CA ILE A 171 2.93 3.15 -20.01
C ILE A 171 3.09 1.68 -19.60
N ASN A 172 2.14 1.13 -18.84
CA ASN A 172 2.17 -0.27 -18.43
C ASN A 172 2.00 -1.22 -19.62
N LEU A 173 1.28 -0.82 -20.67
CA LEU A 173 1.04 -1.66 -21.85
C LEU A 173 2.34 -2.09 -22.55
N PRO A 174 3.21 -1.17 -23.03
CA PRO A 174 4.47 -1.57 -23.66
C PRO A 174 5.39 -2.32 -22.71
N LEU A 175 5.42 -1.97 -21.43
CA LEU A 175 6.24 -2.67 -20.42
C LEU A 175 5.75 -4.10 -20.20
N CYS A 176 4.45 -4.33 -20.08
CA CYS A 176 3.87 -5.67 -19.94
C CYS A 176 4.11 -6.52 -21.19
N LEU A 177 3.96 -5.97 -22.40
CA LEU A 177 4.21 -6.69 -23.65
C LEU A 177 5.67 -7.10 -23.76
N LEU A 178 6.61 -6.21 -23.45
CA LEU A 178 8.03 -6.50 -23.41
C LEU A 178 8.34 -7.61 -22.40
N LEU A 179 7.86 -7.47 -21.16
CA LEU A 179 8.07 -8.47 -20.12
C LEU A 179 7.43 -9.82 -20.46
N ALA A 180 6.25 -9.83 -21.08
CA ALA A 180 5.58 -11.05 -21.50
C ALA A 180 6.38 -11.78 -22.60
N GLY A 181 6.88 -11.05 -23.61
CA GLY A 181 7.73 -11.61 -24.67
C GLY A 181 9.03 -12.20 -24.13
N LEU A 182 9.71 -11.48 -23.24
CA LEU A 182 10.92 -11.95 -22.59
C LEU A 182 10.66 -13.14 -21.64
N ALA A 183 9.58 -13.10 -20.87
CA ALA A 183 9.22 -14.19 -19.97
C ALA A 183 8.82 -15.46 -20.75
N TRP A 184 8.13 -15.31 -21.87
CA TRP A 184 7.81 -16.43 -22.75
C TRP A 184 9.08 -17.13 -23.26
N SER A 185 10.10 -16.36 -23.62
CA SER A 185 11.34 -16.87 -24.22
C SER A 185 12.34 -17.42 -23.20
N PHE A 186 12.47 -16.78 -22.04
CA PHE A 186 13.57 -17.06 -21.09
C PHE A 186 13.15 -17.77 -19.80
N VAL A 187 11.86 -17.67 -19.38
CA VAL A 187 11.40 -18.29 -18.14
C VAL A 187 10.91 -19.71 -18.41
N PRO A 188 11.52 -20.75 -17.80
CA PRO A 188 11.03 -22.12 -17.94
C PRO A 188 9.70 -22.29 -17.18
N GLU A 189 8.84 -23.18 -17.69
CA GLU A 189 7.63 -23.56 -16.96
C GLU A 189 7.99 -24.39 -15.73
N SER A 190 7.33 -24.11 -14.61
CA SER A 190 7.45 -24.89 -13.38
C SER A 190 6.09 -25.05 -12.70
N ARG A 191 5.85 -26.23 -12.14
CA ARG A 191 4.62 -26.58 -11.42
C ARG A 191 4.96 -27.35 -10.16
N ASP A 192 4.08 -27.31 -9.18
CA ASP A 192 4.16 -28.20 -8.03
C ASP A 192 3.09 -29.30 -8.19
N PRO A 193 3.49 -30.58 -8.28
CA PRO A 193 2.54 -31.71 -8.43
C PRO A 193 1.66 -31.88 -7.18
N VAL A 194 2.07 -31.39 -6.00
CA VAL A 194 1.34 -31.52 -4.72
C VAL A 194 0.63 -30.19 -4.37
N SER A 195 -0.12 -29.63 -5.32
CA SER A 195 -0.79 -28.35 -5.08
C SER A 195 -2.01 -28.49 -4.16
N ARG A 196 -2.11 -27.58 -3.18
CA ARG A 196 -3.24 -27.48 -2.24
C ARG A 196 -4.53 -27.05 -2.97
N ARG A 197 -5.69 -27.39 -2.40
CA ARG A 197 -6.99 -26.89 -2.91
C ARG A 197 -7.14 -25.41 -2.56
N ILE A 198 -7.71 -24.64 -3.49
CA ILE A 198 -8.04 -23.24 -3.24
C ILE A 198 -9.19 -23.18 -2.25
N ASP A 199 -9.05 -22.38 -1.21
CA ASP A 199 -10.12 -22.12 -0.24
C ASP A 199 -11.05 -21.01 -0.75
N VAL A 200 -11.91 -21.37 -1.70
CA VAL A 200 -12.85 -20.40 -2.31
C VAL A 200 -13.75 -19.74 -1.26
N PRO A 201 -14.39 -20.47 -0.30
CA PRO A 201 -15.18 -19.83 0.75
C PRO A 201 -14.38 -18.87 1.63
N GLY A 202 -13.15 -19.23 2.05
CA GLY A 202 -12.29 -18.35 2.83
C GLY A 202 -11.97 -17.07 2.07
N VAL A 203 -11.61 -17.17 0.78
CA VAL A 203 -11.33 -16.01 -0.08
C VAL A 203 -12.56 -15.10 -0.20
N LEU A 204 -13.74 -15.64 -0.46
CA LEU A 204 -14.96 -14.86 -0.64
C LEU A 204 -15.38 -14.15 0.67
N LEU A 205 -15.28 -14.86 1.81
CA LEU A 205 -15.60 -14.29 3.12
C LEU A 205 -14.61 -13.19 3.51
N PHE A 206 -13.30 -13.40 3.27
CA PHE A 206 -12.28 -12.39 3.52
C PHE A 206 -12.47 -11.16 2.63
N ALA A 207 -12.60 -11.36 1.32
CA ALA A 207 -12.81 -10.28 0.36
C ALA A 207 -14.10 -9.50 0.64
N GLY A 208 -15.20 -10.19 0.92
CA GLY A 208 -16.49 -9.59 1.27
C GLY A 208 -16.41 -8.79 2.59
N SER A 209 -15.74 -9.33 3.61
CA SER A 209 -15.51 -8.62 4.87
C SER A 209 -14.70 -7.33 4.66
N MET A 210 -13.58 -7.41 3.93
CA MET A 210 -12.74 -6.25 3.64
C MET A 210 -13.46 -5.20 2.79
N LEU A 211 -14.22 -5.64 1.77
CA LEU A 211 -15.05 -4.74 0.96
C LEU A 211 -16.07 -4.00 1.82
N SER A 212 -16.80 -4.72 2.66
CA SER A 212 -17.84 -4.15 3.52
C SER A 212 -17.27 -3.14 4.52
N TRP A 213 -16.18 -3.47 5.20
CA TRP A 213 -15.50 -2.56 6.10
C TRP A 213 -14.96 -1.32 5.37
N THR A 214 -14.33 -1.49 4.21
CA THR A 214 -13.80 -0.39 3.41
C THR A 214 -14.92 0.55 2.97
N TRP A 215 -16.04 0.00 2.48
CA TRP A 215 -17.20 0.78 2.10
C TRP A 215 -17.72 1.64 3.26
N ALA A 216 -17.90 1.02 4.42
CA ALA A 216 -18.41 1.70 5.61
C ALA A 216 -17.45 2.81 6.09
N LEU A 217 -16.13 2.54 6.08
CA LEU A 217 -15.13 3.51 6.52
C LEU A 217 -15.02 4.72 5.58
N ILE A 218 -15.13 4.52 4.26
CA ILE A 218 -15.09 5.61 3.28
C ILE A 218 -16.36 6.46 3.34
N ARG A 219 -17.55 5.83 3.52
CA ARG A 219 -18.84 6.54 3.52
C ARG A 219 -19.24 7.10 4.88
N GLY A 220 -18.76 6.52 5.98
CA GLY A 220 -19.14 6.89 7.34
C GLY A 220 -18.98 8.38 7.67
N PRO A 221 -17.88 9.05 7.32
CA PRO A 221 -17.70 10.49 7.56
C PRO A 221 -18.65 11.40 6.77
N VAL A 222 -19.18 10.94 5.64
CA VAL A 222 -20.05 11.72 4.77
C VAL A 222 -21.52 11.50 5.11
N GLU A 223 -21.90 10.24 5.31
CA GLU A 223 -23.30 9.83 5.46
C GLU A 223 -23.71 9.59 6.94
N GLY A 224 -22.73 9.62 7.86
CA GLY A 224 -22.92 9.33 9.28
C GLY A 224 -22.83 7.84 9.61
N TRP A 225 -22.10 7.52 10.68
CA TRP A 225 -21.78 6.14 11.09
C TRP A 225 -23.00 5.28 11.45
N GLY A 226 -24.09 5.90 11.92
CA GLY A 226 -25.36 5.23 12.26
C GLY A 226 -26.39 5.22 11.14
N SER A 227 -26.06 5.72 9.95
CA SER A 227 -27.01 5.81 8.85
C SER A 227 -27.37 4.43 8.27
N ALA A 228 -28.54 4.35 7.63
CA ALA A 228 -28.98 3.16 6.91
C ALA A 228 -28.07 2.81 5.72
N ALA A 229 -27.25 3.73 5.25
CA ALA A 229 -26.29 3.53 4.18
C ALA A 229 -24.97 2.91 4.69
N VAL A 230 -24.59 3.10 5.96
CA VAL A 230 -23.29 2.69 6.52
C VAL A 230 -23.42 1.50 7.47
N LEU A 231 -24.38 1.52 8.38
CA LEU A 231 -24.54 0.49 9.42
C LEU A 231 -24.66 -0.95 8.87
N PRO A 232 -25.44 -1.23 7.77
CA PRO A 232 -25.51 -2.57 7.21
C PRO A 232 -24.17 -3.11 6.72
N TRP A 233 -23.28 -2.24 6.21
CA TRP A 233 -21.96 -2.63 5.74
C TRP A 233 -21.00 -2.92 6.90
N LEU A 234 -21.06 -2.18 8.00
CA LEU A 234 -20.31 -2.50 9.23
C LEU A 234 -20.72 -3.87 9.79
N LEU A 235 -22.02 -4.15 9.82
CA LEU A 235 -22.56 -5.44 10.27
C LEU A 235 -22.16 -6.56 9.31
N ALA A 236 -22.34 -6.35 8.00
CA ALA A 236 -21.94 -7.34 6.99
C ALA A 236 -20.45 -7.67 7.07
N GLY A 237 -19.59 -6.64 7.18
CA GLY A 237 -18.14 -6.83 7.32
C GLY A 237 -17.77 -7.64 8.57
N THR A 238 -18.45 -7.37 9.69
CA THR A 238 -18.24 -8.12 10.94
C THR A 238 -18.72 -9.57 10.82
N VAL A 239 -19.91 -9.79 10.28
CA VAL A 239 -20.47 -11.14 10.10
C VAL A 239 -19.63 -11.97 9.12
N LEU A 240 -19.23 -11.39 7.99
CA LEU A 240 -18.39 -12.07 7.00
C LEU A 240 -16.99 -12.38 7.58
N GLY A 241 -16.41 -11.46 8.37
CA GLY A 241 -15.14 -11.68 9.06
C GLY A 241 -15.22 -12.77 10.12
N ALA A 242 -16.29 -12.80 10.91
CA ALA A 242 -16.56 -13.88 11.85
C ALA A 242 -16.77 -15.23 11.11
N GLY A 243 -17.49 -15.21 9.98
CA GLY A 243 -17.65 -16.36 9.09
C GLY A 243 -16.33 -16.87 8.53
N PHE A 244 -15.44 -15.97 8.10
CA PHE A 244 -14.08 -16.31 7.67
C PHE A 244 -13.32 -17.04 8.78
N ILE A 245 -13.29 -16.47 10.00
CA ILE A 245 -12.62 -17.09 11.16
C ILE A 245 -13.22 -18.48 11.45
N ALA A 246 -14.54 -18.63 11.43
CA ALA A 246 -15.23 -19.90 11.69
C ALA A 246 -14.92 -20.96 10.63
N VAL A 247 -14.83 -20.58 9.37
CA VAL A 247 -14.46 -21.50 8.27
C VAL A 247 -13.01 -21.92 8.39
N GLU A 248 -12.08 -20.99 8.62
CA GLU A 248 -10.64 -21.27 8.79
C GLU A 248 -10.36 -22.22 9.98
N GLN A 249 -11.10 -22.07 11.08
CA GLN A 249 -10.97 -22.95 12.26
C GLN A 249 -11.38 -24.40 12.00
N ARG A 250 -12.30 -24.63 11.08
CA ARG A 250 -12.86 -25.97 10.78
C ARG A 250 -12.15 -26.67 9.63
N ARG A 251 -11.32 -25.97 8.87
CA ARG A 251 -10.63 -26.52 7.71
C ARG A 251 -9.39 -27.32 8.11
N ALA A 252 -9.20 -28.49 7.46
CA ALA A 252 -8.00 -29.30 7.64
C ALA A 252 -6.74 -28.63 7.04
N GLN A 253 -6.91 -27.83 6.00
CA GLN A 253 -5.84 -27.04 5.35
C GLN A 253 -6.32 -25.58 5.23
N PRO A 254 -6.27 -24.81 6.34
CA PRO A 254 -6.70 -23.44 6.33
C PRO A 254 -5.74 -22.55 5.52
N MET A 255 -6.28 -21.48 4.93
CA MET A 255 -5.50 -20.41 4.32
C MET A 255 -4.67 -19.69 5.38
N LEU A 256 -5.27 -19.52 6.59
CA LEU A 256 -4.70 -18.89 7.76
C LEU A 256 -4.84 -19.78 8.99
N ASP A 257 -3.75 -20.42 9.45
CA ASP A 257 -3.80 -21.21 10.70
C ASP A 257 -3.86 -20.29 11.92
N LEU A 258 -5.07 -20.09 12.44
CA LEU A 258 -5.33 -19.21 13.60
C LEU A 258 -4.64 -19.69 14.89
N ARG A 259 -4.23 -20.97 14.95
CA ARG A 259 -3.50 -21.50 16.14
C ARG A 259 -2.13 -20.87 16.28
N LEU A 260 -1.52 -20.42 15.19
CA LEU A 260 -0.24 -19.71 15.20
C LEU A 260 -0.31 -18.39 15.98
N PHE A 261 -1.47 -17.75 16.02
CA PHE A 261 -1.69 -16.50 16.75
C PHE A 261 -1.73 -16.67 18.28
N ARG A 262 -1.63 -17.91 18.78
CA ARG A 262 -1.37 -18.14 20.21
C ARG A 262 0.05 -17.74 20.63
N ALA A 263 0.98 -17.62 19.68
CA ALA A 263 2.34 -17.16 19.96
C ALA A 263 2.36 -15.61 20.03
N PRO A 264 2.62 -15.00 21.21
CA PRO A 264 2.62 -13.54 21.36
C PRO A 264 3.60 -12.83 20.40
N ALA A 265 4.73 -13.48 20.11
CA ALA A 265 5.73 -12.94 19.19
C ALA A 265 5.19 -12.82 17.75
N LEU A 266 4.35 -13.76 17.30
CA LEU A 266 3.69 -13.64 15.98
C LEU A 266 2.70 -12.50 15.97
N VAL A 267 1.88 -12.39 17.02
CA VAL A 267 0.89 -11.29 17.14
C VAL A 267 1.60 -9.94 17.11
N GLY A 268 2.69 -9.78 17.87
CA GLY A 268 3.49 -8.56 17.86
C GLY A 268 4.09 -8.24 16.49
N ALA A 269 4.60 -9.24 15.76
CA ALA A 269 5.16 -9.05 14.42
C ALA A 269 4.08 -8.69 13.38
N VAL A 270 2.90 -9.33 13.45
CA VAL A 270 1.74 -9.04 12.58
C VAL A 270 1.19 -7.64 12.85
N LEU A 271 1.08 -7.25 14.13
CA LEU A 271 0.66 -5.90 14.53
C LEU A 271 1.64 -4.83 14.02
N ALA A 272 2.95 -5.09 14.14
CA ALA A 272 3.97 -4.19 13.59
C ALA A 272 3.88 -4.06 12.06
N MET A 273 3.60 -5.16 11.34
CA MET A 273 3.37 -5.13 9.90
C MET A 273 2.13 -4.32 9.53
N PHE A 274 1.02 -4.53 10.24
CA PHE A 274 -0.22 -3.78 10.06
C PHE A 274 0.01 -2.28 10.30
N ALA A 275 0.63 -1.92 11.42
CA ALA A 275 0.91 -0.52 11.76
C ALA A 275 1.90 0.14 10.77
N TYR A 276 2.93 -0.58 10.32
CA TYR A 276 3.82 -0.12 9.26
C TYR A 276 3.03 0.22 7.99
N ALA A 277 2.14 -0.69 7.58
CA ALA A 277 1.33 -0.49 6.39
C ALA A 277 0.35 0.69 6.54
N ALA A 278 -0.37 0.77 7.65
CA ALA A 278 -1.34 1.83 7.92
C ALA A 278 -0.68 3.20 8.13
N CYS A 279 0.38 3.27 8.97
CA CYS A 279 0.92 4.55 9.44
C CYS A 279 2.10 5.08 8.62
N VAL A 280 2.74 4.25 7.80
CA VAL A 280 3.86 4.68 6.93
C VAL A 280 3.50 4.60 5.47
N GLN A 281 3.03 3.44 4.98
CA GLN A 281 2.74 3.27 3.55
C GLN A 281 1.53 4.07 3.09
N VAL A 282 0.45 4.10 3.90
CA VAL A 282 -0.73 4.93 3.60
C VAL A 282 -0.37 6.40 3.67
N MET A 283 0.34 6.83 4.72
CA MET A 283 0.75 8.23 4.83
C MET A 283 1.68 8.63 3.68
N ALA A 284 2.58 7.75 3.24
CA ALA A 284 3.40 7.98 2.04
C ALA A 284 2.56 8.17 0.76
N SER A 285 1.43 7.48 0.64
CA SER A 285 0.51 7.65 -0.49
C SER A 285 -0.30 8.96 -0.41
N LEU A 286 -0.53 9.49 0.79
CA LEU A 286 -1.20 10.77 1.01
C LEU A 286 -0.26 11.98 0.92
N LEU A 287 1.06 11.79 1.07
CA LEU A 287 2.04 12.88 0.98
C LEU A 287 2.00 13.66 -0.34
N PRO A 288 1.91 13.04 -1.53
CA PRO A 288 1.77 13.79 -2.78
C PRO A 288 0.53 14.68 -2.84
N LEU A 289 -0.61 14.20 -2.29
CA LEU A 289 -1.83 15.01 -2.14
C LEU A 289 -1.56 16.23 -1.24
N LEU A 290 -0.92 16.00 -0.08
CA LEU A 290 -0.55 17.05 0.84
C LEU A 290 0.34 18.10 0.18
N LEU A 291 1.40 17.70 -0.53
CA LEU A 291 2.32 18.61 -1.20
C LEU A 291 1.62 19.45 -2.26
N GLN A 292 0.72 18.83 -3.03
CA GLN A 292 -0.01 19.55 -4.08
C GLN A 292 -1.12 20.44 -3.51
N ASN A 293 -1.90 19.96 -2.54
CA ASN A 293 -3.10 20.65 -2.06
C ASN A 293 -2.80 21.69 -0.96
N ALA A 294 -1.91 21.39 -0.01
CA ALA A 294 -1.57 22.34 1.06
C ALA A 294 -0.49 23.32 0.64
N ARG A 295 0.51 22.90 -0.17
CA ARG A 295 1.64 23.77 -0.56
C ARG A 295 1.47 24.39 -1.94
N GLY A 296 0.61 23.80 -2.78
CA GLY A 296 0.44 24.20 -4.18
C GLY A 296 1.59 23.75 -5.07
N ASP A 297 2.34 22.72 -4.67
CA ASP A 297 3.39 22.14 -5.50
C ASP A 297 2.80 21.61 -6.82
N SER A 298 3.51 21.79 -7.92
CA SER A 298 3.19 21.08 -9.15
C SER A 298 3.41 19.56 -8.96
N VAL A 299 2.83 18.75 -9.83
CA VAL A 299 2.96 17.29 -9.77
C VAL A 299 4.43 16.86 -9.77
N LEU A 300 5.27 17.52 -10.60
CA LEU A 300 6.71 17.25 -10.66
C LEU A 300 7.43 17.69 -9.38
N GLN A 301 7.10 18.87 -8.85
CA GLN A 301 7.69 19.38 -7.59
C GLN A 301 7.33 18.46 -6.42
N ALA A 302 6.07 17.99 -6.34
CA ALA A 302 5.67 17.00 -5.34
C ALA A 302 6.50 15.71 -5.46
N GLY A 303 6.76 15.23 -6.69
CA GLY A 303 7.64 14.08 -6.93
C GLY A 303 9.07 14.31 -6.41
N VAL A 304 9.64 15.50 -6.65
CA VAL A 304 10.99 15.88 -6.15
C VAL A 304 10.99 16.00 -4.62
N HIS A 305 9.97 16.61 -4.04
CA HIS A 305 9.86 16.76 -2.59
C HIS A 305 9.62 15.41 -1.86
N MET A 306 9.19 14.34 -2.57
CA MET A 306 9.14 12.99 -2.02
C MET A 306 10.51 12.32 -1.87
N LEU A 307 11.58 12.85 -2.49
CA LEU A 307 12.92 12.23 -2.46
C LEU A 307 13.46 11.99 -1.05
N PRO A 308 13.36 12.92 -0.07
CA PRO A 308 13.87 12.67 1.28
C PRO A 308 13.25 11.44 1.93
N PHE A 309 11.93 11.25 1.79
CA PHE A 309 11.22 10.06 2.25
C PHE A 309 11.70 8.80 1.51
N ALA A 310 11.75 8.85 0.19
CA ALA A 310 12.06 7.70 -0.67
C ALA A 310 13.52 7.24 -0.48
N LEU A 311 14.47 8.17 -0.43
CA LEU A 311 15.90 7.87 -0.18
C LEU A 311 16.12 7.27 1.22
N ALA A 312 15.46 7.82 2.25
CA ALA A 312 15.52 7.25 3.57
C ALA A 312 14.97 5.81 3.59
N MET A 313 13.84 5.58 2.94
CA MET A 313 13.23 4.25 2.84
C MET A 313 14.09 3.24 2.04
N LEU A 314 14.88 3.70 1.07
CA LEU A 314 15.85 2.89 0.33
C LEU A 314 17.08 2.55 1.17
N LEU A 315 17.62 3.52 1.92
CA LEU A 315 18.92 3.38 2.60
C LEU A 315 18.81 2.67 3.96
N LEU A 316 17.74 2.91 4.71
CA LEU A 316 17.61 2.40 6.08
C LEU A 316 17.47 0.87 6.22
N PRO A 317 16.99 0.09 5.25
CA PRO A 317 17.06 -1.37 5.32
C PRO A 317 18.48 -1.91 5.43
N PHE A 318 19.49 -1.19 4.89
CA PHE A 318 20.90 -1.58 5.05
C PHE A 318 21.37 -1.42 6.51
N LEU A 319 20.92 -0.35 7.19
CA LEU A 319 21.16 -0.16 8.62
C LEU A 319 20.38 -1.22 9.43
N GLY A 320 19.13 -1.48 9.11
CA GLY A 320 18.30 -2.51 9.75
C GLY A 320 18.97 -3.89 9.72
N ARG A 321 19.58 -4.26 8.58
CA ARG A 321 20.36 -5.51 8.46
C ARG A 321 21.58 -5.53 9.38
N ARG A 322 22.33 -4.43 9.47
CA ARG A 322 23.47 -4.31 10.41
C ARG A 322 23.01 -4.38 11.87
N LEU A 323 21.93 -3.73 12.22
CA LEU A 323 21.33 -3.83 13.56
C LEU A 323 20.86 -5.26 13.85
N GLY A 324 20.28 -5.95 12.88
CA GLY A 324 19.78 -7.32 13.00
C GLY A 324 20.84 -8.39 13.26
N THR A 325 22.15 -8.07 13.12
CA THR A 325 23.25 -8.94 13.56
C THR A 325 23.48 -8.90 15.08
N ARG A 326 23.02 -7.83 15.74
CA ARG A 326 23.24 -7.61 17.19
C ARG A 326 21.94 -7.54 17.98
N TRP A 327 20.83 -7.16 17.36
CA TRP A 327 19.53 -6.94 18.00
C TRP A 327 18.50 -7.96 17.52
N ALA A 328 17.65 -8.39 18.43
CA ALA A 328 16.48 -9.18 18.07
C ALA A 328 15.49 -8.35 17.24
N SER A 329 14.78 -9.00 16.32
CA SER A 329 13.79 -8.36 15.43
C SER A 329 12.78 -7.48 16.19
N GLY A 330 12.34 -7.91 17.38
CA GLY A 330 11.42 -7.13 18.21
C GLY A 330 11.92 -5.72 18.55
N ARG A 331 13.22 -5.58 18.89
CA ARG A 331 13.81 -4.27 19.19
C ARG A 331 13.87 -3.37 17.97
N ILE A 332 14.17 -3.94 16.79
CA ILE A 332 14.22 -3.17 15.53
C ILE A 332 12.82 -2.72 15.13
N LEU A 333 11.80 -3.57 15.32
CA LEU A 333 10.41 -3.21 15.05
C LEU A 333 9.94 -2.06 15.97
N VAL A 334 10.25 -2.13 17.26
CA VAL A 334 9.92 -1.07 18.22
C VAL A 334 10.63 0.24 17.85
N LEU A 335 11.93 0.19 17.50
CA LEU A 335 12.68 1.35 17.03
C LEU A 335 12.04 1.94 15.75
N GLY A 336 11.77 1.10 14.76
CA GLY A 336 11.18 1.54 13.49
C GLY A 336 9.81 2.20 13.67
N LEU A 337 8.94 1.63 14.52
CA LEU A 337 7.65 2.22 14.88
C LEU A 337 7.84 3.55 15.64
N GLY A 338 8.80 3.63 16.57
CA GLY A 338 9.12 4.87 17.28
C GLY A 338 9.59 5.97 16.34
N VAL A 339 10.45 5.66 15.37
CA VAL A 339 10.87 6.59 14.32
C VAL A 339 9.68 7.02 13.45
N ALA A 340 8.76 6.11 13.13
CA ALA A 340 7.54 6.44 12.40
C ALA A 340 6.61 7.37 13.22
N VAL A 341 6.49 7.19 14.53
CA VAL A 341 5.78 8.13 15.43
C VAL A 341 6.38 9.52 15.33
N ILE A 342 7.70 9.64 15.49
CA ILE A 342 8.42 10.93 15.42
C ILE A 342 8.24 11.57 14.04
N GLY A 343 8.34 10.78 12.96
CA GLY A 343 8.16 11.26 11.60
C GLY A 343 6.74 11.80 11.34
N ASN A 344 5.71 11.07 11.75
CA ASN A 344 4.32 11.52 11.61
C ASN A 344 4.04 12.78 12.45
N LEU A 345 4.45 12.82 13.72
CA LEU A 345 4.33 14.02 14.56
C LEU A 345 5.12 15.19 13.99
N GLY A 346 6.33 14.95 13.50
CA GLY A 346 7.16 15.98 12.87
C GLY A 346 6.49 16.60 11.65
N ILE A 347 5.81 15.79 10.81
CA ILE A 347 5.02 16.30 9.68
C ILE A 347 3.86 17.15 10.18
N ALA A 348 3.11 16.71 11.17
CA ALA A 348 2.00 17.47 11.73
C ALA A 348 2.47 18.84 12.29
N VAL A 349 3.56 18.85 13.06
CA VAL A 349 4.16 20.09 13.59
C VAL A 349 4.65 21.01 12.47
N ALA A 350 5.31 20.46 11.45
CA ALA A 350 5.79 21.24 10.31
C ALA A 350 4.64 21.88 9.51
N LEU A 351 3.48 21.20 9.43
CA LEU A 351 2.27 21.75 8.81
C LEU A 351 1.69 22.90 9.62
N TRP A 352 1.57 22.78 10.94
CA TRP A 352 1.10 23.86 11.81
C TRP A 352 2.03 25.06 11.83
N GLN A 353 3.35 24.84 11.73
CA GLN A 353 4.36 25.89 11.65
C GLN A 353 4.60 26.44 10.25
N HIS A 354 3.93 25.86 9.21
CA HIS A 354 4.16 26.19 7.80
C HIS A 354 5.63 26.10 7.36
N SER A 355 6.40 25.20 8.01
CA SER A 355 7.84 25.04 7.80
C SER A 355 8.12 24.04 6.66
N SER A 356 8.56 24.54 5.52
CA SER A 356 8.94 23.68 4.37
C SER A 356 10.14 22.80 4.68
N ALA A 357 11.17 23.32 5.31
CA ALA A 357 12.36 22.55 5.69
C ALA A 357 12.02 21.50 6.76
N GLY A 358 11.19 21.87 7.75
CA GLY A 358 10.69 20.95 8.77
C GLY A 358 9.91 19.79 8.16
N LEU A 359 9.07 20.05 7.16
CA LEU A 359 8.29 19.03 6.45
C LEU A 359 9.21 18.02 5.74
N LEU A 360 10.19 18.49 4.95
CA LEU A 360 11.11 17.60 4.24
C LEU A 360 11.96 16.75 5.20
N LEU A 361 12.41 17.35 6.32
CA LEU A 361 13.13 16.61 7.36
C LEU A 361 12.26 15.55 8.02
N ALA A 362 11.03 15.89 8.38
CA ALA A 362 10.08 14.95 8.99
C ALA A 362 9.69 13.81 8.02
N MET A 363 9.57 14.10 6.72
CA MET A 363 9.38 13.09 5.68
C MET A 363 10.58 12.12 5.61
N ALA A 364 11.82 12.61 5.72
CA ALA A 364 13.01 11.76 5.79
C ALA A 364 13.00 10.87 7.05
N VAL A 365 12.55 11.40 8.20
CA VAL A 365 12.40 10.63 9.44
C VAL A 365 11.33 9.55 9.27
N LEU A 366 10.17 9.87 8.71
CA LEU A 366 9.10 8.90 8.44
C LEU A 366 9.58 7.79 7.49
N GLY A 367 10.26 8.16 6.41
CA GLY A 367 10.89 7.22 5.48
C GLY A 367 11.93 6.32 6.14
N SER A 368 12.67 6.85 7.11
CA SER A 368 13.64 6.08 7.91
C SER A 368 12.94 4.99 8.74
N GLY A 369 11.85 5.33 9.41
CA GLY A 369 11.01 4.36 10.12
C GLY A 369 10.47 3.28 9.18
N GLY A 370 9.97 3.70 8.02
CA GLY A 370 9.50 2.80 6.97
C GLY A 370 10.58 1.84 6.46
N GLY A 371 11.78 2.35 6.20
CA GLY A 371 12.91 1.53 5.75
C GLY A 371 13.35 0.49 6.77
N LEU A 372 13.37 0.83 8.07
CA LEU A 372 13.65 -0.14 9.13
C LEU A 372 12.58 -1.23 9.23
N LEU A 373 11.31 -0.87 9.05
CA LEU A 373 10.18 -1.79 9.21
C LEU A 373 9.97 -2.72 8.01
N ASN A 374 10.22 -2.25 6.79
CA ASN A 374 9.81 -2.91 5.54
C ASN A 374 10.27 -4.38 5.44
N GLY A 375 11.57 -4.65 5.65
CA GLY A 375 12.09 -6.02 5.60
C GLY A 375 12.02 -6.75 6.95
N GLU A 376 12.12 -6.03 8.06
CA GLU A 376 12.19 -6.63 9.38
C GLU A 376 10.84 -7.18 9.86
N THR A 377 9.72 -6.56 9.48
CA THR A 377 8.38 -7.08 9.76
C THR A 377 8.15 -8.45 9.11
N GLN A 378 8.52 -8.60 7.85
CA GLN A 378 8.46 -9.87 7.12
C GLN A 378 9.34 -10.93 7.79
N LYS A 379 10.60 -10.59 8.08
CA LYS A 379 11.56 -11.48 8.75
C LYS A 379 11.06 -11.90 10.12
N ALA A 380 10.50 -10.99 10.90
CA ALA A 380 9.96 -11.29 12.24
C ALA A 380 8.82 -12.31 12.17
N ILE A 381 7.87 -12.16 11.24
CA ILE A 381 6.78 -13.13 11.02
C ILE A 381 7.36 -14.50 10.60
N MET A 382 8.27 -14.51 9.62
CA MET A 382 8.87 -15.75 9.11
C MET A 382 9.74 -16.46 10.17
N SER A 383 10.30 -15.75 11.14
CA SER A 383 11.14 -16.34 12.19
C SER A 383 10.35 -17.10 13.27
N VAL A 384 9.05 -16.87 13.36
CA VAL A 384 8.16 -17.54 14.35
C VAL A 384 7.50 -18.77 13.77
N ILE A 385 7.31 -18.80 12.45
CA ILE A 385 6.60 -19.88 11.74
C ILE A 385 7.62 -20.91 11.24
N PRO A 386 7.36 -22.22 11.41
CA PRO A 386 8.25 -23.28 10.95
C PRO A 386 8.56 -23.18 9.44
N PRO A 387 9.78 -23.52 9.00
CA PRO A 387 10.22 -23.38 7.59
C PRO A 387 9.38 -24.18 6.59
N ASP A 388 8.80 -25.31 6.99
CA ASP A 388 7.89 -26.14 6.20
C ASP A 388 6.56 -25.41 5.89
N ARG A 389 6.24 -24.34 6.63
CA ARG A 389 5.07 -23.48 6.47
C ARG A 389 5.40 -22.06 5.98
N ALA A 390 6.54 -21.88 5.32
CA ALA A 390 6.99 -20.57 4.83
C ALA A 390 5.96 -19.87 3.90
N GLY A 391 5.23 -20.62 3.11
CA GLY A 391 4.13 -20.09 2.29
C GLY A 391 3.01 -19.45 3.12
N MET A 392 2.64 -20.08 4.25
CA MET A 392 1.66 -19.53 5.18
C MET A 392 2.20 -18.27 5.88
N ALA A 393 3.49 -18.26 6.27
CA ALA A 393 4.13 -17.09 6.86
C ALA A 393 4.11 -15.88 5.91
N SER A 394 4.42 -16.11 4.63
CA SER A 394 4.31 -15.10 3.59
C SER A 394 2.87 -14.62 3.40
N GLY A 395 1.90 -15.54 3.42
CA GLY A 395 0.48 -15.23 3.36
C GLY A 395 0.02 -14.34 4.52
N ILE A 396 0.34 -14.71 5.76
CA ILE A 396 0.01 -13.92 6.97
C ILE A 396 0.59 -12.50 6.86
N SER A 397 1.87 -12.41 6.50
CA SER A 397 2.56 -11.13 6.35
C SER A 397 1.90 -10.24 5.30
N THR A 398 1.62 -10.80 4.14
CA THR A 398 1.02 -10.09 3.02
C THR A 398 -0.42 -9.67 3.35
N THR A 399 -1.23 -10.56 3.95
CA THR A 399 -2.59 -10.25 4.39
C THR A 399 -2.58 -9.13 5.43
N ALA A 400 -1.71 -9.20 6.45
CA ALA A 400 -1.59 -8.15 7.46
C ALA A 400 -1.21 -6.80 6.84
N ARG A 401 -0.27 -6.80 5.89
CA ARG A 401 0.17 -5.60 5.17
C ARG A 401 -0.97 -4.96 4.38
N PHE A 402 -1.65 -5.72 3.52
CA PHE A 402 -2.70 -5.17 2.68
C PHE A 402 -3.96 -4.80 3.46
N THR A 403 -4.32 -5.57 4.50
CA THR A 403 -5.37 -5.18 5.45
C THR A 403 -5.01 -3.86 6.14
N GLY A 404 -3.73 -3.69 6.54
CA GLY A 404 -3.24 -2.44 7.12
C GLY A 404 -3.33 -1.27 6.15
N ILE A 405 -2.97 -1.45 4.87
CA ILE A 405 -3.13 -0.42 3.83
C ILE A 405 -4.60 -0.06 3.65
N LEU A 406 -5.47 -1.05 3.51
CA LEU A 406 -6.89 -0.85 3.22
C LEU A 406 -7.61 -0.13 4.36
N ILE A 407 -7.51 -0.65 5.58
CA ILE A 407 -8.11 -0.05 6.77
C ILE A 407 -7.45 1.29 7.10
N GLY A 408 -6.12 1.37 6.97
CA GLY A 408 -5.36 2.60 7.18
C GLY A 408 -5.78 3.70 6.22
N PHE A 409 -5.92 3.40 4.93
CA PHE A 409 -6.34 4.39 3.93
C PHE A 409 -7.75 4.90 4.23
N ALA A 410 -8.70 4.00 4.48
CA ALA A 410 -10.08 4.36 4.80
C ALA A 410 -10.20 5.14 6.12
N THR A 411 -9.45 4.78 7.18
CA THR A 411 -9.53 5.49 8.47
C THR A 411 -8.79 6.83 8.46
N LEU A 412 -7.56 6.86 7.96
CA LEU A 412 -6.76 8.10 7.94
C LEU A 412 -7.28 9.08 6.87
N GLY A 413 -7.80 8.58 5.75
CA GLY A 413 -8.50 9.38 4.76
C GLY A 413 -9.80 9.97 5.31
N ALA A 414 -10.56 9.19 6.09
CA ALA A 414 -11.74 9.68 6.78
C ALA A 414 -11.40 10.82 7.76
N VAL A 415 -10.34 10.66 8.57
CA VAL A 415 -9.85 11.71 9.49
C VAL A 415 -9.40 12.93 8.70
N LEU A 416 -8.62 12.75 7.62
CA LEU A 416 -8.20 13.83 6.75
C LEU A 416 -9.40 14.61 6.21
N SER A 417 -10.32 13.92 5.55
CA SER A 417 -11.45 14.56 4.88
C SER A 417 -12.41 15.26 5.85
N SER A 418 -12.67 14.68 7.04
CA SER A 418 -13.52 15.31 8.05
C SER A 418 -12.92 16.60 8.60
N HIS A 419 -11.64 16.58 8.99
CA HIS A 419 -10.98 17.77 9.55
C HIS A 419 -10.74 18.85 8.48
N VAL A 420 -10.45 18.48 7.23
CA VAL A 420 -10.40 19.47 6.13
C VAL A 420 -11.75 20.14 5.94
N ARG A 421 -12.87 19.38 5.98
CA ARG A 421 -14.23 19.96 5.90
C ARG A 421 -14.50 20.94 7.03
N ASP A 422 -14.17 20.57 8.26
CA ASP A 422 -14.44 21.40 9.43
C ASP A 422 -13.55 22.67 9.43
N ALA A 423 -12.27 22.54 9.11
CA ALA A 423 -11.36 23.68 8.96
C ALA A 423 -11.80 24.63 7.82
N ALA A 424 -12.20 24.07 6.67
CA ALA A 424 -12.69 24.87 5.55
C ALA A 424 -13.99 25.63 5.89
N ARG A 425 -14.92 24.99 6.60
CA ARG A 425 -16.15 25.66 7.10
C ARG A 425 -15.82 26.80 8.05
N GLY A 426 -14.95 26.56 9.02
CA GLY A 426 -14.51 27.57 9.98
C GLY A 426 -13.89 28.77 9.29
N ALA A 427 -12.89 28.52 8.44
CA ALA A 427 -12.16 29.57 7.72
C ALA A 427 -13.05 30.41 6.78
N LEU A 428 -13.98 29.79 6.06
CA LEU A 428 -14.94 30.51 5.20
C LEU A 428 -15.92 31.34 6.02
N THR A 429 -16.40 30.81 7.15
CA THR A 429 -17.31 31.53 8.06
C THR A 429 -16.62 32.75 8.67
N GLU A 430 -15.37 32.62 9.13
CA GLU A 430 -14.56 33.72 9.69
C GLU A 430 -14.26 34.81 8.63
N ALA A 431 -14.08 34.40 7.38
CA ALA A 431 -13.90 35.32 6.26
C ALA A 431 -15.20 36.01 5.80
N GLY A 432 -16.34 35.72 6.44
CA GLY A 432 -17.65 36.27 6.07
C GLY A 432 -18.16 35.81 4.70
N GLN A 433 -17.62 34.69 4.20
CA GLN A 433 -17.99 34.15 2.90
C GLN A 433 -19.06 33.07 3.01
N ALA A 434 -20.08 33.15 2.16
CA ALA A 434 -21.06 32.08 2.05
C ALA A 434 -20.41 30.81 1.50
N TRP A 435 -20.57 29.71 2.21
CA TRP A 435 -20.07 28.42 1.77
C TRP A 435 -21.20 27.49 1.35
N THR A 436 -20.92 26.67 0.34
CA THR A 436 -21.81 25.59 -0.11
C THR A 436 -21.16 24.24 0.15
N PRO A 437 -21.92 23.14 0.32
CA PRO A 437 -21.35 21.80 0.43
C PRO A 437 -20.44 21.45 -0.72
N ALA A 438 -20.78 21.89 -1.94
CA ALA A 438 -19.97 21.67 -3.14
C ALA A 438 -18.60 22.39 -3.09
N LEU A 439 -18.54 23.62 -2.55
CA LEU A 439 -17.28 24.36 -2.39
C LEU A 439 -16.37 23.66 -1.38
N ILE A 440 -16.91 23.18 -0.27
CA ILE A 440 -16.15 22.46 0.74
C ILE A 440 -15.60 21.15 0.18
N GLU A 441 -16.40 20.40 -0.58
CA GLU A 441 -15.93 19.16 -1.20
C GLU A 441 -14.79 19.43 -2.20
N ARG A 442 -14.84 20.53 -2.95
CA ARG A 442 -13.72 20.97 -3.82
C ARG A 442 -12.45 21.27 -3.05
N VAL A 443 -12.54 21.85 -1.85
CA VAL A 443 -11.38 22.05 -0.95
C VAL A 443 -10.81 20.71 -0.51
N VAL A 444 -11.66 19.76 -0.10
CA VAL A 444 -11.24 18.43 0.36
C VAL A 444 -10.50 17.66 -0.75
N VAL A 445 -10.96 17.78 -2.00
CA VAL A 445 -10.32 17.15 -3.16
C VAL A 445 -9.07 17.90 -3.61
N GLY A 446 -8.90 19.17 -3.18
CA GLY A 446 -7.79 20.04 -3.60
C GLY A 446 -8.05 20.78 -4.91
N GLU A 447 -9.32 20.93 -5.30
CA GLU A 447 -9.75 21.69 -6.48
C GLU A 447 -9.90 23.17 -6.12
N LEU A 448 -8.78 23.90 -6.05
CA LEU A 448 -8.70 25.25 -5.48
C LEU A 448 -8.74 26.37 -6.53
N SER A 449 -8.84 26.05 -7.82
CA SER A 449 -8.89 27.05 -8.88
C SER A 449 -10.28 27.67 -8.99
N VAL A 450 -10.54 28.71 -8.21
CA VAL A 450 -11.70 29.60 -8.41
C VAL A 450 -11.25 30.73 -9.37
N GLN A 451 -11.90 30.85 -10.51
CA GLN A 451 -11.59 31.92 -11.48
C GLN A 451 -12.10 33.27 -10.94
N GLY A 452 -11.20 34.27 -10.81
CA GLY A 452 -11.53 35.64 -10.45
C GLY A 452 -10.60 36.28 -9.41
N ALA A 453 -10.59 37.60 -9.29
CA ALA A 453 -9.69 38.35 -8.38
C ALA A 453 -9.94 38.09 -6.88
N ALA A 454 -11.06 37.46 -6.48
CA ALA A 454 -11.31 36.95 -5.14
C ALA A 454 -10.63 35.59 -4.86
N SER A 455 -9.91 35.04 -5.85
CA SER A 455 -9.40 33.66 -5.86
C SER A 455 -8.18 33.44 -4.97
N ASP A 456 -7.31 34.44 -4.79
CA ASP A 456 -6.04 34.24 -4.06
C ASP A 456 -6.26 34.05 -2.56
N GLY A 457 -7.18 34.83 -1.97
CA GLY A 457 -7.55 34.68 -0.56
C GLY A 457 -8.23 33.35 -0.28
N LEU A 458 -9.19 32.93 -1.13
CA LEU A 458 -9.86 31.64 -1.02
C LEU A 458 -8.89 30.46 -1.20
N THR A 459 -7.97 30.59 -2.15
CA THR A 459 -6.94 29.55 -2.37
C THR A 459 -6.03 29.41 -1.16
N GLN A 460 -5.62 30.50 -0.54
CA GLN A 460 -4.81 30.46 0.69
C GLN A 460 -5.61 29.83 1.86
N LEU A 461 -6.85 30.28 2.10
CA LEU A 461 -7.71 29.69 3.11
C LEU A 461 -7.87 28.17 2.92
N ALA A 462 -8.12 27.74 1.71
CA ALA A 462 -8.28 26.33 1.39
C ALA A 462 -6.98 25.53 1.60
N ARG A 463 -5.81 26.08 1.27
CA ARG A 463 -4.52 25.45 1.54
C ARG A 463 -4.25 25.33 3.04
N HIS A 464 -4.57 26.35 3.83
CA HIS A 464 -4.48 26.31 5.28
C HIS A 464 -5.42 25.24 5.87
N ALA A 465 -6.68 25.23 5.46
CA ALA A 465 -7.65 24.22 5.89
C ALA A 465 -7.19 22.78 5.55
N TYR A 466 -6.60 22.60 4.36
CA TYR A 466 -6.07 21.29 3.96
C TYR A 466 -4.84 20.90 4.80
N ALA A 467 -3.92 21.83 5.05
CA ALA A 467 -2.75 21.58 5.89
C ALA A 467 -3.14 21.23 7.33
N GLU A 468 -4.11 21.94 7.90
CA GLU A 468 -4.63 21.68 9.24
C GLU A 468 -5.29 20.30 9.32
N GLY A 469 -6.22 19.98 8.41
CA GLY A 469 -6.88 18.68 8.38
C GLY A 469 -5.89 17.52 8.16
N ALA A 470 -4.88 17.73 7.31
CA ALA A 470 -3.82 16.75 7.11
C ALA A 470 -2.98 16.53 8.38
N ALA A 471 -2.68 17.57 9.14
CA ALA A 471 -1.95 17.46 10.40
C ALA A 471 -2.65 16.50 11.38
N TYR A 472 -3.98 16.55 11.49
CA TYR A 472 -4.74 15.61 12.34
C TYR A 472 -4.65 14.16 11.85
N ALA A 473 -4.64 13.92 10.55
CA ALA A 473 -4.42 12.57 10.01
C ALA A 473 -3.03 12.03 10.39
N PHE A 474 -1.98 12.87 10.32
CA PHE A 474 -0.63 12.50 10.75
C PHE A 474 -0.53 12.27 12.26
N VAL A 475 -1.20 13.09 13.09
CA VAL A 475 -1.30 12.84 14.55
C VAL A 475 -1.99 11.51 14.82
N THR A 476 -3.10 11.23 14.14
CA THR A 476 -3.83 9.95 14.28
C THR A 476 -2.93 8.77 13.89
N ALA A 477 -2.20 8.86 12.78
CA ALA A 477 -1.22 7.84 12.38
C ALA A 477 -0.12 7.66 13.44
N ALA A 478 0.37 8.74 14.04
CA ALA A 478 1.35 8.69 15.12
C ALA A 478 0.80 7.98 16.37
N VAL A 479 -0.44 8.25 16.75
CA VAL A 479 -1.11 7.59 17.90
C VAL A 479 -1.27 6.09 17.63
N ILE A 480 -1.73 5.70 16.44
CA ILE A 480 -1.85 4.28 16.05
C ILE A 480 -0.48 3.59 16.07
N ALA A 481 0.55 4.23 15.53
CA ALA A 481 1.91 3.71 15.53
C ALA A 481 2.49 3.58 16.94
N LEU A 482 2.20 4.55 17.84
CA LEU A 482 2.62 4.52 19.24
C LEU A 482 1.97 3.36 20.00
N VAL A 483 0.66 3.18 19.85
CA VAL A 483 -0.06 2.05 20.47
C VAL A 483 0.50 0.72 19.95
N ALA A 484 0.70 0.61 18.65
CA ALA A 484 1.30 -0.59 18.05
C ALA A 484 2.73 -0.84 18.53
N MET A 485 3.54 0.21 18.72
CA MET A 485 4.90 0.14 19.27
C MET A 485 4.88 -0.44 20.69
N LEU A 486 4.02 0.09 21.56
CA LEU A 486 3.90 -0.36 22.96
C LEU A 486 3.43 -1.82 23.04
N LEU A 487 2.41 -2.18 22.25
CA LEU A 487 1.91 -3.55 22.17
C LEU A 487 2.95 -4.52 21.59
N THR A 488 3.65 -4.12 20.52
CA THR A 488 4.74 -4.93 19.93
C THR A 488 5.85 -5.16 20.96
N ASN A 489 6.25 -4.10 21.69
CA ASN A 489 7.27 -4.22 22.73
C ASN A 489 6.87 -5.25 23.81
N THR A 490 5.64 -5.16 24.34
CA THR A 490 5.16 -6.08 25.38
C THR A 490 5.01 -7.52 24.90
N LEU A 491 4.49 -7.72 23.68
CA LEU A 491 4.24 -9.03 23.10
C LEU A 491 5.55 -9.76 22.71
N MET A 492 6.54 -9.02 22.23
CA MET A 492 7.81 -9.62 21.79
C MET A 492 8.84 -9.74 22.93
N ALA A 493 8.75 -8.92 24.00
CA ALA A 493 9.61 -9.05 25.17
C ALA A 493 9.38 -10.35 25.97
N ARG A 494 8.16 -10.87 25.99
CA ARG A 494 7.79 -12.13 26.69
C ARG A 494 8.56 -13.36 26.20
N ARG A 495 9.20 -13.31 25.04
CA ARG A 495 10.04 -14.41 24.52
C ARG A 495 11.39 -14.54 25.22
N CYS A 496 11.91 -13.47 25.83
CA CYS A 496 13.20 -13.49 26.54
C CYS A 496 13.12 -14.07 27.97
N SER A 497 11.91 -14.25 28.53
CA SER A 497 11.72 -14.77 29.89
C SER A 497 11.36 -16.26 29.95
N GLN A 498 11.18 -16.93 28.81
CA GLN A 498 10.79 -18.35 28.72
C GLN A 498 11.86 -19.23 28.04
N GLY A 499 13.02 -18.72 27.71
CA GLY A 499 14.22 -19.42 27.25
C GLY A 499 15.40 -19.14 28.20
#